data_e6f635daf8161156a7da4d8f398e8bb9
#
_entry.id   e6f635daf8161156a7da4d8f398e8bb9
#
_cell.length_a   1.000
_cell.length_b   1.000
_cell.length_c   1.000
_cell.angle_alpha   90.00
_cell.angle_beta   90.00
_cell.angle_gamma   90.00
#
_symmetry.space_group_name_H-M   'P 1'
#
loop_
_entity.id
_entity.type
_entity.pdbx_description
1 polymer ?
#
loop_
_entity_poly.entity_id
_entity_poly.type
_entity_poly.pdbx_seq_one_letter_code
_entity_poly.pdbx_strand_id
1 'polypeptide(L)'
;MNDPEEGTILDKYLGISESDNLEDSLKPSPWFLMSLTTKIDNLSMWSQYGDSAEGVCLVLKTDSFKVYQSMAETEWMGKYAILEKKLTSTKYEETNASYKKDYLYRICYLDEKSLINGNLNVVKESNNNLLDDEEITSINKSLGELNGILDNIKENASLYSTINKCLEEIRYLFKVSDYSYESELRILKYAELDSGNKDIKIDDESGPVAKLYLERDMPIQLEQVIFGPKFSNPEYVTPLLHFLDKNIELKRSKIKFK
;
A
#
# COMPACT_ATOMS: atom_id res chain seq x y z
N MET A 1 -7.92 -3.73 -8.64
CA MET A 1 -6.58 -3.13 -8.77
C MET A 1 -6.43 -2.66 -10.21
N ASN A 2 -5.83 -1.48 -10.43
CA ASN A 2 -5.67 -0.94 -11.79
C ASN A 2 -4.34 -1.36 -12.43
N ASP A 3 -3.39 -1.81 -11.63
CA ASP A 3 -2.10 -2.31 -12.08
C ASP A 3 -2.14 -3.84 -12.14
N PRO A 4 -2.07 -4.45 -13.33
CA PRO A 4 -2.07 -5.91 -13.48
C PRO A 4 -0.80 -6.57 -12.96
N GLU A 5 0.28 -5.80 -12.76
CA GLU A 5 1.57 -6.28 -12.26
C GLU A 5 1.78 -6.03 -10.77
N GLU A 6 0.74 -5.55 -10.08
CA GLU A 6 0.81 -5.28 -8.65
C GLU A 6 1.19 -6.53 -7.85
N GLY A 7 2.27 -6.42 -7.07
CA GLY A 7 2.83 -7.53 -6.31
C GLY A 7 3.72 -8.49 -7.11
N THR A 8 3.87 -8.31 -8.43
CA THR A 8 4.71 -9.20 -9.28
C THR A 8 5.92 -8.50 -9.90
N ILE A 9 5.92 -7.17 -9.98
CA ILE A 9 6.99 -6.41 -10.63
C ILE A 9 8.37 -6.66 -10.00
N LEU A 10 8.44 -6.81 -8.67
CA LEU A 10 9.68 -7.12 -7.97
C LEU A 10 10.18 -8.52 -8.35
N ASP A 11 9.29 -9.51 -8.48
CA ASP A 11 9.64 -10.88 -8.83
C ASP A 11 10.18 -10.96 -10.25
N LYS A 12 9.52 -10.29 -11.19
CA LYS A 12 10.01 -10.17 -12.58
C LYS A 12 11.42 -9.59 -12.62
N TYR A 13 11.64 -8.57 -11.81
CA TYR A 13 12.94 -7.94 -11.70
C TYR A 13 14.02 -8.88 -11.14
N LEU A 14 13.71 -9.59 -10.07
CA LEU A 14 14.65 -10.49 -9.41
C LEU A 14 14.80 -11.83 -10.17
N GLY A 15 14.13 -11.99 -11.32
CA GLY A 15 14.15 -13.25 -12.08
C GLY A 15 13.56 -14.43 -11.31
N ILE A 16 12.70 -14.12 -10.32
CA ILE A 16 11.92 -15.12 -9.62
C ILE A 16 10.82 -15.54 -10.58
N SER A 17 10.93 -16.74 -11.15
CA SER A 17 9.90 -17.25 -12.04
C SER A 17 8.58 -17.36 -11.28
N GLU A 18 7.55 -16.70 -11.79
CA GLU A 18 6.18 -17.08 -11.44
C GLU A 18 6.09 -18.58 -11.73
N SER A 19 5.66 -19.35 -10.76
CA SER A 19 5.37 -20.75 -11.05
C SER A 19 4.27 -20.72 -12.11
N ASP A 20 4.52 -21.29 -13.31
CA ASP A 20 3.52 -21.46 -14.38
C ASP A 20 2.35 -22.36 -13.90
N ASN A 21 2.26 -22.59 -12.62
CA ASN A 21 1.28 -23.44 -11.99
C ASN A 21 0.00 -22.64 -11.80
N LEU A 22 -0.99 -22.95 -12.61
CA LEU A 22 -2.33 -22.34 -12.53
C LEU A 22 -2.90 -22.39 -11.10
N GLU A 23 -2.48 -23.38 -10.30
CA GLU A 23 -2.88 -23.55 -8.91
C GLU A 23 -2.29 -22.46 -7.99
N ASP A 24 -1.11 -21.92 -8.29
CA ASP A 24 -0.51 -20.85 -7.50
C ASP A 24 -1.24 -19.51 -7.71
N SER A 25 -1.80 -19.28 -8.89
CA SER A 25 -2.62 -18.10 -9.18
C SER A 25 -3.96 -18.08 -8.41
N LEU A 26 -4.39 -19.23 -7.91
CA LEU A 26 -5.61 -19.36 -7.10
C LEU A 26 -5.35 -19.21 -5.59
N LYS A 27 -4.09 -19.11 -5.16
CA LYS A 27 -3.78 -18.89 -3.76
C LYS A 27 -4.02 -17.43 -3.39
N PRO A 28 -4.93 -17.16 -2.43
CA PRO A 28 -5.19 -15.78 -2.02
C PRO A 28 -4.00 -15.21 -1.26
N SER A 29 -3.69 -13.94 -1.50
CA SER A 29 -2.70 -13.23 -0.72
C SER A 29 -3.22 -12.94 0.69
N PRO A 30 -2.42 -13.17 1.75
CA PRO A 30 -2.79 -12.80 3.12
C PRO A 30 -2.54 -11.30 3.42
N TRP A 31 -2.12 -10.54 2.43
CA TRP A 31 -1.83 -9.12 2.56
C TRP A 31 -3.03 -8.26 2.21
N PHE A 32 -3.36 -7.37 3.13
CA PHE A 32 -4.38 -6.33 2.95
C PHE A 32 -3.67 -4.99 2.77
N LEU A 33 -4.12 -4.24 1.79
CA LEU A 33 -3.52 -2.95 1.47
C LEU A 33 -4.58 -1.86 1.35
N MET A 34 -4.19 -0.66 1.76
CA MET A 34 -4.96 0.57 1.54
C MET A 34 -4.06 1.57 0.85
N SER A 35 -4.46 1.98 -0.34
CA SER A 35 -3.73 2.96 -1.16
C SER A 35 -4.22 4.37 -0.87
N LEU A 36 -3.28 5.28 -0.71
CA LEU A 36 -3.48 6.71 -0.51
C LEU A 36 -2.62 7.46 -1.52
N THR A 37 -2.92 8.72 -1.75
CA THR A 37 -2.11 9.59 -2.62
C THR A 37 -1.74 10.88 -1.92
N THR A 38 -0.59 11.47 -2.27
CA THR A 38 -0.24 12.82 -1.85
C THR A 38 -0.85 13.90 -2.75
N LYS A 39 -1.52 13.52 -3.83
CA LYS A 39 -2.13 14.43 -4.81
C LYS A 39 -3.52 14.85 -4.36
N ILE A 40 -3.62 16.04 -3.84
CA ILE A 40 -4.90 16.67 -3.51
C ILE A 40 -5.46 17.36 -4.75
N ASP A 41 -6.74 17.12 -5.06
CA ASP A 41 -7.46 17.76 -6.18
C ASP A 41 -6.73 17.62 -7.54
N ASN A 42 -6.43 16.38 -7.95
CA ASN A 42 -5.67 16.06 -9.15
C ASN A 42 -6.55 15.45 -10.25
N LEU A 43 -6.37 15.91 -11.49
CA LEU A 43 -7.21 15.50 -12.63
C LEU A 43 -7.14 13.99 -12.90
N SER A 44 -5.94 13.39 -12.84
CA SER A 44 -5.77 11.95 -13.07
C SER A 44 -6.45 11.14 -11.98
N MET A 45 -6.33 11.59 -10.71
CA MET A 45 -7.00 10.94 -9.59
C MET A 45 -8.53 11.02 -9.70
N TRP A 46 -9.06 12.16 -10.12
CA TRP A 46 -10.50 12.31 -10.37
C TRP A 46 -10.99 11.39 -11.48
N SER A 47 -10.20 11.23 -12.54
CA SER A 47 -10.56 10.39 -13.67
C SER A 47 -10.59 8.91 -13.33
N GLN A 48 -9.60 8.45 -12.55
CA GLN A 48 -9.42 7.02 -12.30
C GLN A 48 -10.10 6.52 -11.04
N TYR A 49 -10.10 7.33 -9.98
CA TYR A 49 -10.55 6.92 -8.64
C TYR A 49 -11.74 7.72 -8.14
N GLY A 50 -12.08 8.80 -8.79
CA GLY A 50 -13.15 9.71 -8.41
C GLY A 50 -14.47 9.47 -9.14
N ASP A 51 -14.75 8.26 -9.60
CA ASP A 51 -15.97 7.93 -10.36
C ASP A 51 -16.20 8.94 -11.50
N SER A 52 -15.23 9.06 -12.40
CA SER A 52 -15.26 10.04 -13.50
C SER A 52 -15.49 11.48 -13.03
N ALA A 53 -14.95 11.82 -11.86
CA ALA A 53 -15.04 13.12 -11.18
C ALA A 53 -16.40 13.42 -10.51
N GLU A 54 -17.25 12.42 -10.31
CA GLU A 54 -18.50 12.53 -9.55
C GLU A 54 -18.34 12.15 -8.07
N GLY A 55 -17.18 11.57 -7.69
CA GLY A 55 -16.86 11.16 -6.33
C GLY A 55 -16.34 12.29 -5.44
N VAL A 56 -15.73 11.90 -4.32
CA VAL A 56 -15.12 12.81 -3.33
C VAL A 56 -13.66 12.43 -3.08
N CYS A 57 -12.84 13.42 -2.76
CA CYS A 57 -11.50 13.22 -2.22
C CYS A 57 -11.53 13.43 -0.71
N LEU A 58 -11.13 12.41 0.04
CA LEU A 58 -11.01 12.45 1.49
C LEU A 58 -9.57 12.82 1.86
N VAL A 59 -9.38 13.99 2.46
CA VAL A 59 -8.08 14.42 2.96
C VAL A 59 -7.97 13.97 4.42
N LEU A 60 -6.94 13.16 4.69
CA LEU A 60 -6.74 12.52 5.99
C LEU A 60 -5.77 13.33 6.84
N LYS A 61 -6.00 13.36 8.16
CA LYS A 61 -5.02 13.93 9.10
C LYS A 61 -3.78 13.04 9.17
N THR A 62 -2.62 13.64 8.95
CA THR A 62 -1.33 12.93 8.91
C THR A 62 -0.93 12.34 10.25
N ASP A 63 -1.39 12.92 11.37
CA ASP A 63 -1.14 12.40 12.71
C ASP A 63 -1.84 11.07 13.01
N SER A 64 -2.77 10.66 12.16
CA SER A 64 -3.42 9.34 12.20
C SER A 64 -2.49 8.19 11.80
N PHE A 65 -1.31 8.49 11.24
CA PHE A 65 -0.35 7.52 10.74
C PHE A 65 1.01 7.67 11.39
N LYS A 66 1.79 6.60 11.40
CA LYS A 66 3.20 6.63 11.76
C LYS A 66 4.02 6.71 10.48
N VAL A 67 4.65 7.86 10.26
CA VAL A 67 5.58 8.02 9.14
C VAL A 67 6.86 7.26 9.46
N TYR A 68 7.30 6.48 8.50
CA TYR A 68 8.50 5.69 8.54
C TYR A 68 9.74 6.57 8.48
N GLN A 69 10.66 6.45 9.41
CA GLN A 69 11.89 7.25 9.44
C GLN A 69 13.14 6.41 9.11
N SER A 70 13.19 5.15 9.51
CA SER A 70 14.29 4.26 9.17
C SER A 70 13.90 2.78 9.22
N MET A 71 14.69 1.92 8.54
CA MET A 71 14.49 0.47 8.59
C MET A 71 14.62 -0.09 10.02
N ALA A 72 15.39 0.55 10.88
CA ALA A 72 15.58 0.12 12.27
C ALA A 72 14.32 0.31 13.13
N GLU A 73 13.38 1.16 12.70
CA GLU A 73 12.13 1.41 13.42
C GLU A 73 10.98 0.52 12.95
N THR A 74 11.19 -0.29 11.90
CA THR A 74 10.17 -1.23 11.45
C THR A 74 10.00 -2.37 12.42
N GLU A 75 8.77 -2.60 12.79
CA GLU A 75 8.36 -3.92 13.21
C GLU A 75 8.09 -4.75 11.95
N TRP A 76 8.70 -5.91 11.86
CA TRP A 76 8.35 -6.89 10.84
C TRP A 76 6.86 -7.20 10.91
N MET A 77 6.15 -6.99 9.81
CA MET A 77 4.69 -7.12 9.78
C MET A 77 4.23 -8.47 9.24
N GLY A 78 5.15 -9.30 8.76
CA GLY A 78 4.85 -10.59 8.17
C GLY A 78 4.65 -11.73 9.17
N LYS A 79 4.34 -12.89 8.62
CA LYS A 79 4.10 -14.13 9.36
C LYS A 79 5.21 -14.46 10.35
N TYR A 80 6.46 -14.16 10.02
CA TYR A 80 7.61 -14.42 10.90
C TYR A 80 7.65 -13.52 12.11
N ALA A 81 7.28 -12.24 11.97
CA ALA A 81 7.18 -11.32 13.10
C ALA A 81 6.09 -11.74 14.10
N ILE A 82 4.98 -12.26 13.61
CA ILE A 82 3.90 -12.79 14.44
C ILE A 82 4.37 -14.03 15.19
N LEU A 83 5.14 -14.91 14.54
CA LEU A 83 5.73 -16.10 15.18
C LEU A 83 6.78 -15.72 16.21
N GLU A 84 7.64 -14.76 15.94
CA GLU A 84 8.67 -14.28 16.86
C GLU A 84 8.02 -13.62 18.09
N LYS A 85 6.98 -12.81 17.92
CA LYS A 85 6.18 -12.28 19.05
C LYS A 85 5.51 -13.38 19.87
N LYS A 86 5.03 -14.44 19.26
CA LYS A 86 4.45 -15.60 20.00
C LYS A 86 5.52 -16.39 20.77
N LEU A 87 6.73 -16.48 20.26
CA LEU A 87 7.83 -17.19 20.89
C LEU A 87 8.52 -16.37 22.02
N THR A 88 8.54 -15.04 21.87
CA THR A 88 9.18 -14.12 22.82
C THR A 88 8.21 -13.55 23.86
N SER A 89 6.91 -13.81 23.74
CA SER A 89 5.89 -13.33 24.69
C SER A 89 5.93 -14.08 26.02
N THR A 90 7.01 -13.92 26.75
CA THR A 90 6.97 -14.00 28.22
C THR A 90 6.41 -12.66 28.71
N LYS A 91 5.10 -12.67 29.07
CA LYS A 91 4.42 -11.66 29.90
C LYS A 91 5.00 -10.23 29.77
N TYR A 92 4.73 -9.54 28.69
CA TYR A 92 4.66 -8.09 28.74
C TYR A 92 3.25 -7.71 29.14
N GLU A 93 3.15 -7.10 30.32
CA GLU A 93 1.92 -6.50 30.83
C GLU A 93 1.37 -5.53 29.77
N GLU A 94 0.10 -5.69 29.45
CA GLU A 94 -0.70 -4.71 28.70
C GLU A 94 -0.77 -3.40 29.48
N THR A 95 0.29 -2.61 29.43
CA THR A 95 0.28 -1.25 29.95
C THR A 95 -0.21 -0.31 28.86
N ASN A 96 -1.45 0.12 29.06
CA ASN A 96 -2.14 1.18 28.31
C ASN A 96 -2.27 0.91 26.81
N ALA A 97 -3.50 0.60 26.39
CA ALA A 97 -3.93 0.52 25.01
C ALA A 97 -3.78 1.89 24.30
N SER A 98 -2.54 2.29 24.01
CA SER A 98 -2.32 3.29 22.98
C SER A 98 -2.61 2.60 21.66
N TYR A 99 -3.69 2.99 20.99
CA TYR A 99 -4.01 2.53 19.65
C TYR A 99 -2.77 2.58 18.77
N LYS A 100 -2.40 1.42 18.21
CA LYS A 100 -1.20 1.31 17.40
C LYS A 100 -1.47 2.01 16.07
N LYS A 101 -0.76 3.10 15.79
CA LYS A 101 -0.87 3.81 14.51
C LYS A 101 -0.35 2.92 13.39
N ASP A 102 -1.05 2.91 12.25
CA ASP A 102 -0.58 2.20 11.08
C ASP A 102 0.62 2.90 10.45
N TYR A 103 1.56 2.11 9.95
CA TYR A 103 2.69 2.63 9.17
C TYR A 103 2.25 3.00 7.75
N LEU A 104 2.76 4.11 7.29
CA LEU A 104 2.52 4.61 5.94
C LEU A 104 3.80 4.46 5.12
N TYR A 105 3.75 3.57 4.12
CA TYR A 105 4.88 3.26 3.25
C TYR A 105 4.80 4.04 1.95
N ARG A 106 5.95 4.48 1.46
CA ARG A 106 6.10 5.09 0.13
C ARG A 106 6.29 4.00 -0.91
N ILE A 107 5.65 4.16 -2.07
CA ILE A 107 5.80 3.23 -3.19
C ILE A 107 7.07 3.58 -3.99
N CYS A 108 7.82 2.54 -4.33
CA CYS A 108 8.96 2.63 -5.23
C CYS A 108 8.52 2.31 -6.65
N TYR A 109 8.72 3.25 -7.56
CA TYR A 109 8.38 3.06 -8.97
C TYR A 109 9.60 2.55 -9.74
N LEU A 110 9.45 1.43 -10.43
CA LEU A 110 10.49 0.77 -11.20
C LEU A 110 10.32 1.04 -12.70
N ASP A 111 11.42 1.38 -13.38
CA ASP A 111 11.39 1.55 -14.83
C ASP A 111 11.51 0.18 -15.54
N GLU A 112 10.45 -0.21 -16.24
CA GLU A 112 10.43 -1.46 -17.01
C GLU A 112 11.53 -1.54 -18.07
N LYS A 113 11.94 -0.42 -18.66
CA LYS A 113 13.01 -0.41 -19.67
C LYS A 113 14.36 -0.79 -19.08
N SER A 114 14.57 -0.50 -17.81
CA SER A 114 15.78 -0.91 -17.10
C SER A 114 15.78 -2.39 -16.73
N LEU A 115 14.59 -3.00 -16.55
CA LEU A 115 14.45 -4.46 -16.37
C LEU A 115 15.03 -5.25 -17.55
N ILE A 116 14.81 -4.79 -18.78
CA ILE A 116 15.27 -5.43 -20.01
C ILE A 116 16.81 -5.41 -20.09
N ASN A 117 17.46 -4.42 -19.51
CA ASN A 117 18.91 -4.23 -19.52
C ASN A 117 19.62 -4.79 -18.28
N GLY A 118 18.91 -5.43 -17.36
CA GLY A 118 19.49 -6.01 -16.14
C GLY A 118 19.93 -4.98 -15.08
N ASN A 119 19.59 -3.70 -15.27
CA ASN A 119 19.88 -2.63 -14.32
C ASN A 119 18.58 -2.09 -13.75
N LEU A 120 18.39 -2.17 -12.43
CA LEU A 120 17.29 -1.50 -11.78
C LEU A 120 17.53 -0.01 -11.67
N ASN A 121 16.51 0.74 -12.05
CA ASN A 121 16.44 2.13 -11.67
C ASN A 121 15.06 2.43 -11.06
N VAL A 122 15.08 2.78 -9.78
CA VAL A 122 13.94 3.45 -9.16
C VAL A 122 13.82 4.82 -9.81
N VAL A 123 12.65 5.12 -10.37
CA VAL A 123 12.41 6.38 -11.06
C VAL A 123 12.13 7.48 -10.05
N LYS A 124 12.79 8.61 -10.25
CA LYS A 124 12.48 9.83 -9.52
C LYS A 124 11.17 10.42 -10.03
N GLU A 125 10.19 10.59 -9.18
CA GLU A 125 8.95 11.26 -9.52
C GLU A 125 9.22 12.73 -9.91
N SER A 126 8.68 13.15 -11.05
CA SER A 126 9.03 14.45 -11.67
C SER A 126 8.52 15.67 -10.92
N ASN A 127 7.56 15.55 -9.99
CA ASN A 127 6.90 16.72 -9.38
C ASN A 127 6.65 16.67 -7.86
N ASN A 128 6.90 15.56 -7.19
CA ASN A 128 6.82 15.45 -5.73
C ASN A 128 7.68 14.26 -5.31
N ASN A 129 8.95 14.51 -5.04
CA ASN A 129 9.86 13.45 -4.64
C ASN A 129 9.52 12.96 -3.23
N LEU A 130 8.74 11.89 -3.15
CA LEU A 130 8.54 11.16 -1.90
C LEU A 130 9.84 10.46 -1.46
N LEU A 131 10.73 10.16 -2.42
CA LEU A 131 12.07 9.62 -2.19
C LEU A 131 13.12 10.63 -2.64
N ASP A 132 14.11 10.90 -1.82
CA ASP A 132 15.26 11.70 -2.20
C ASP A 132 16.33 10.89 -2.96
N ASP A 133 17.36 11.55 -3.48
CA ASP A 133 18.38 10.89 -4.30
C ASP A 133 19.24 9.90 -3.50
N GLU A 134 19.44 10.12 -2.19
CA GLU A 134 20.17 9.20 -1.32
C GLU A 134 19.36 7.96 -1.03
N GLU A 135 18.05 8.11 -0.78
CA GLU A 135 17.13 6.99 -0.59
C GLU A 135 17.03 6.14 -1.85
N ILE A 136 16.89 6.76 -3.03
CA ILE A 136 16.86 6.06 -4.34
C ILE A 136 18.16 5.28 -4.55
N THR A 137 19.30 5.88 -4.29
CA THR A 137 20.60 5.23 -4.42
C THR A 137 20.73 4.04 -3.46
N SER A 138 20.29 4.20 -2.22
CA SER A 138 20.29 3.14 -1.21
C SER A 138 19.38 1.97 -1.60
N ILE A 139 18.18 2.24 -2.11
CA ILE A 139 17.24 1.23 -2.56
C ILE A 139 17.83 0.46 -3.75
N ASN A 140 18.35 1.16 -4.75
CA ASN A 140 18.97 0.52 -5.92
C ASN A 140 20.14 -0.38 -5.54
N LYS A 141 20.98 0.06 -4.60
CA LYS A 141 22.08 -0.75 -4.07
C LYS A 141 21.55 -2.01 -3.37
N SER A 142 20.58 -1.88 -2.49
CA SER A 142 20.00 -3.00 -1.74
C SER A 142 19.34 -4.02 -2.67
N LEU A 143 18.64 -3.56 -3.70
CA LEU A 143 18.03 -4.44 -4.71
C LEU A 143 19.11 -5.17 -5.54
N GLY A 144 20.20 -4.51 -5.89
CA GLY A 144 21.35 -5.14 -6.56
C GLY A 144 22.01 -6.21 -5.71
N GLU A 145 22.21 -5.94 -4.41
CA GLU A 145 22.74 -6.92 -3.44
C GLU A 145 21.80 -8.11 -3.29
N LEU A 146 20.48 -7.88 -3.20
CA LEU A 146 19.46 -8.92 -3.12
C LEU A 146 19.49 -9.81 -4.35
N ASN A 147 19.57 -9.22 -5.55
CA ASN A 147 19.68 -9.99 -6.79
C ASN A 147 20.93 -10.88 -6.79
N GLY A 148 22.07 -10.36 -6.36
CA GLY A 148 23.32 -11.14 -6.21
C GLY A 148 23.18 -12.30 -5.21
N ILE A 149 22.46 -12.10 -4.11
CA ILE A 149 22.18 -13.17 -3.15
C ILE A 149 21.31 -14.25 -3.78
N LEU A 150 20.23 -13.87 -4.46
CA LEU A 150 19.32 -14.82 -5.13
C LEU A 150 20.06 -15.66 -6.19
N ASP A 151 20.93 -15.05 -6.98
CA ASP A 151 21.74 -15.75 -7.96
C ASP A 151 22.66 -16.81 -7.34
N ASN A 152 23.22 -16.50 -6.17
CA ASN A 152 24.12 -17.42 -5.46
C ASN A 152 23.38 -18.60 -4.81
N ILE A 153 22.10 -18.46 -4.50
CA ILE A 153 21.34 -19.48 -3.76
C ILE A 153 20.31 -20.23 -4.60
N LYS A 154 20.13 -19.88 -5.87
CA LYS A 154 19.07 -20.48 -6.70
C LYS A 154 19.16 -22.00 -6.83
N GLU A 155 20.35 -22.58 -6.68
CA GLU A 155 20.56 -24.02 -6.60
C GLU A 155 20.08 -24.65 -5.28
N ASN A 156 19.89 -23.82 -4.24
CA ASN A 156 19.41 -24.27 -2.93
C ASN A 156 17.92 -23.98 -2.78
N ALA A 157 17.08 -24.92 -3.20
CA ALA A 157 15.63 -24.75 -3.24
C ALA A 157 15.00 -24.35 -1.89
N SER A 158 15.53 -24.87 -0.75
CA SER A 158 15.01 -24.53 0.58
C SER A 158 15.30 -23.08 0.96
N LEU A 159 16.54 -22.62 0.73
CA LEU A 159 16.95 -21.25 1.05
C LEU A 159 16.28 -20.25 0.11
N TYR A 160 16.20 -20.59 -1.18
CA TYR A 160 15.50 -19.81 -2.18
C TYR A 160 14.03 -19.61 -1.82
N SER A 161 13.32 -20.69 -1.43
CA SER A 161 11.93 -20.63 -0.99
C SER A 161 11.76 -19.76 0.26
N THR A 162 12.73 -19.80 1.19
CA THR A 162 12.68 -18.98 2.41
C THR A 162 12.82 -17.50 2.08
N ILE A 163 13.78 -17.12 1.24
CA ILE A 163 13.98 -15.73 0.84
C ILE A 163 12.76 -15.22 0.05
N ASN A 164 12.23 -16.03 -0.86
CA ASN A 164 11.04 -15.65 -1.62
C ASN A 164 9.84 -15.33 -0.70
N LYS A 165 9.66 -16.09 0.39
CA LYS A 165 8.64 -15.78 1.40
C LYS A 165 8.91 -14.48 2.13
N CYS A 166 10.17 -14.14 2.41
CA CYS A 166 10.51 -12.85 3.02
C CYS A 166 10.19 -11.68 2.08
N LEU A 167 10.32 -11.88 0.76
CA LEU A 167 9.99 -10.85 -0.23
C LEU A 167 8.50 -10.52 -0.29
N GLU A 168 7.63 -11.42 0.13
CA GLU A 168 6.18 -11.14 0.19
C GLU A 168 5.86 -9.87 0.99
N GLU A 169 6.68 -9.51 1.99
CA GLU A 169 6.45 -8.34 2.82
C GLU A 169 6.69 -7.01 2.09
N ILE A 170 7.60 -7.01 1.12
CA ILE A 170 7.96 -5.79 0.38
C ILE A 170 7.41 -5.77 -1.04
N ARG A 171 6.92 -6.89 -1.55
CA ARG A 171 6.45 -7.06 -2.92
C ARG A 171 5.43 -5.99 -3.32
N TYR A 172 4.51 -5.66 -2.42
CA TYR A 172 3.48 -4.64 -2.63
C TYR A 172 3.95 -3.19 -2.48
N LEU A 173 5.25 -2.97 -2.23
CA LEU A 173 5.86 -1.63 -2.16
C LEU A 173 6.47 -1.19 -3.49
N PHE A 174 6.37 -2.03 -4.52
CA PHE A 174 6.89 -1.75 -5.86
C PHE A 174 5.77 -1.67 -6.88
N LYS A 175 5.91 -0.74 -7.82
CA LYS A 175 4.95 -0.51 -8.91
C LYS A 175 5.69 -0.08 -10.16
N VAL A 176 5.09 -0.31 -11.33
CA VAL A 176 5.63 0.15 -12.62
C VAL A 176 5.64 1.68 -12.67
N SER A 177 6.67 2.26 -13.25
CA SER A 177 6.88 3.72 -13.33
C SER A 177 5.78 4.47 -14.07
N ASP A 178 5.02 3.81 -14.93
CA ASP A 178 3.87 4.38 -15.63
C ASP A 178 2.79 4.89 -14.65
N TYR A 179 2.75 4.36 -13.43
CA TYR A 179 1.84 4.79 -12.36
C TYR A 179 2.44 5.83 -11.41
N SER A 180 3.65 6.34 -11.68
CA SER A 180 4.34 7.31 -10.80
C SER A 180 3.56 8.62 -10.58
N TYR A 181 2.66 8.95 -11.52
CA TYR A 181 1.76 10.10 -11.39
C TYR A 181 0.78 9.99 -10.21
N GLU A 182 0.56 8.79 -9.65
CA GLU A 182 -0.32 8.58 -8.50
C GLU A 182 0.31 9.07 -7.20
N SER A 183 1.64 9.12 -7.11
CA SER A 183 2.39 9.48 -5.89
C SER A 183 1.85 8.74 -4.66
N GLU A 184 1.83 7.42 -4.78
CA GLU A 184 1.10 6.53 -3.89
C GLU A 184 1.83 6.30 -2.58
N LEU A 185 1.05 6.26 -1.52
CA LEU A 185 1.42 5.78 -0.19
C LEU A 185 0.56 4.58 0.16
N ARG A 186 1.09 3.61 0.89
CA ARG A 186 0.35 2.40 1.29
C ARG A 186 0.40 2.12 2.77
N ILE A 187 -0.71 1.60 3.28
CA ILE A 187 -0.75 0.83 4.50
C ILE A 187 -0.79 -0.63 4.09
N LEU A 188 0.09 -1.44 4.69
CA LEU A 188 0.12 -2.88 4.50
C LEU A 188 -0.17 -3.57 5.82
N LYS A 189 -1.02 -4.58 5.78
CA LYS A 189 -1.32 -5.44 6.94
C LYS A 189 -1.34 -6.90 6.50
N TYR A 190 -0.69 -7.74 7.29
CA TYR A 190 -0.78 -9.19 7.16
C TYR A 190 -1.91 -9.72 8.04
N ALA A 191 -2.77 -10.55 7.48
CA ALA A 191 -3.77 -11.29 8.21
C ALA A 191 -3.92 -12.70 7.64
N GLU A 192 -3.80 -13.70 8.49
CA GLU A 192 -4.01 -15.08 8.07
C GLU A 192 -5.47 -15.27 7.62
N LEU A 193 -5.65 -15.78 6.39
CA LEU A 193 -6.97 -16.01 5.82
C LEU A 193 -7.58 -17.29 6.41
N ASP A 194 -8.06 -17.17 7.63
CA ASP A 194 -8.75 -18.21 8.37
C ASP A 194 -10.14 -17.72 8.76
N SER A 195 -11.14 -18.58 8.65
CA SER A 195 -12.52 -18.27 9.05
C SER A 195 -12.67 -17.94 10.55
N GLY A 196 -11.70 -18.33 11.35
CA GLY A 196 -11.61 -17.96 12.78
C GLY A 196 -10.98 -16.61 13.05
N ASN A 197 -10.39 -15.96 12.04
CA ASN A 197 -9.79 -14.66 12.20
C ASN A 197 -10.84 -13.55 12.29
N LYS A 198 -11.06 -13.05 13.51
CA LYS A 198 -12.11 -12.06 13.83
C LYS A 198 -11.81 -10.64 13.29
N ASP A 199 -10.54 -10.37 12.94
CA ASP A 199 -10.13 -9.07 12.41
C ASP A 199 -10.53 -8.92 10.93
N ILE A 200 -10.75 -10.06 10.23
CA ILE A 200 -11.23 -10.06 8.87
C ILE A 200 -12.75 -9.93 8.86
N LYS A 201 -13.24 -8.93 8.15
CA LYS A 201 -14.66 -8.67 7.92
C LYS A 201 -15.02 -8.93 6.47
N ILE A 202 -16.27 -9.26 6.23
CA ILE A 202 -16.84 -9.47 4.91
C ILE A 202 -17.73 -8.27 4.59
N ASP A 203 -17.49 -7.66 3.44
CA ASP A 203 -18.38 -6.67 2.86
C ASP A 203 -19.09 -7.31 1.65
N ASP A 204 -20.35 -7.60 1.83
CA ASP A 204 -21.24 -8.18 0.80
C ASP A 204 -22.26 -7.16 0.26
N GLU A 205 -22.25 -5.93 0.76
CA GLU A 205 -23.20 -4.88 0.39
C GLU A 205 -22.65 -3.94 -0.70
N SER A 206 -21.32 -3.72 -0.76
CA SER A 206 -20.73 -2.69 -1.63
C SER A 206 -20.50 -3.14 -3.09
N GLY A 207 -20.97 -4.32 -3.50
CA GLY A 207 -20.83 -4.77 -4.88
C GLY A 207 -21.31 -6.20 -5.14
N PRO A 208 -21.24 -6.65 -6.41
CA PRO A 208 -21.74 -7.98 -6.81
C PRO A 208 -20.88 -9.14 -6.28
N VAL A 209 -19.69 -8.87 -5.79
CA VAL A 209 -18.78 -9.87 -5.22
C VAL A 209 -18.38 -9.40 -3.84
N ALA A 210 -18.58 -10.27 -2.83
CA ALA A 210 -18.16 -10.01 -1.47
C ALA A 210 -16.65 -9.78 -1.39
N LYS A 211 -16.24 -8.79 -0.61
CA LYS A 211 -14.83 -8.42 -0.39
C LYS A 211 -14.43 -8.65 1.06
N LEU A 212 -13.17 -8.97 1.25
CA LEU A 212 -12.57 -9.05 2.58
C LEU A 212 -11.86 -7.75 2.91
N TYR A 213 -11.98 -7.29 4.14
CA TYR A 213 -11.25 -6.14 4.64
C TYR A 213 -10.83 -6.36 6.10
N LEU A 214 -9.80 -5.62 6.52
CA LEU A 214 -9.39 -5.55 7.92
C LEU A 214 -9.89 -4.25 8.53
N GLU A 215 -10.58 -4.37 9.66
CA GLU A 215 -10.97 -3.22 10.46
C GLU A 215 -9.71 -2.60 11.10
N ARG A 216 -9.62 -1.28 11.07
CA ARG A 216 -8.51 -0.56 11.70
C ARG A 216 -8.81 -0.34 13.19
N ASP A 217 -7.77 -0.45 14.03
CA ASP A 217 -7.87 -0.15 15.46
C ASP A 217 -8.22 1.33 15.71
N MET A 218 -7.70 2.23 14.87
CA MET A 218 -8.01 3.65 14.94
C MET A 218 -8.87 4.09 13.76
N PRO A 219 -9.97 4.82 14.02
CA PRO A 219 -10.75 5.47 12.96
C PRO A 219 -9.87 6.44 12.17
N ILE A 220 -10.11 6.50 10.86
CA ILE A 220 -9.52 7.53 10.01
C ILE A 220 -10.09 8.88 10.43
N GLN A 221 -9.21 9.85 10.71
CA GLN A 221 -9.61 11.21 10.97
C GLN A 221 -9.50 12.02 9.69
N LEU A 222 -10.61 12.63 9.29
CA LEU A 222 -10.67 13.52 8.14
C LEU A 222 -10.27 14.94 8.55
N GLU A 223 -9.47 15.57 7.69
CA GLU A 223 -9.18 16.99 7.75
C GLU A 223 -10.16 17.77 6.85
N GLN A 224 -10.37 17.22 5.64
CA GLN A 224 -11.15 17.89 4.60
C GLN A 224 -11.85 16.88 3.71
N VAL A 225 -12.99 17.27 3.14
CA VAL A 225 -13.65 16.57 2.03
C VAL A 225 -13.74 17.52 0.83
N ILE A 226 -13.24 17.07 -0.31
CA ILE A 226 -13.31 17.82 -1.56
C ILE A 226 -14.29 17.11 -2.49
N PHE A 227 -15.36 17.77 -2.86
CA PHE A 227 -16.31 17.27 -3.83
C PHE A 227 -15.72 17.38 -5.24
N GLY A 228 -15.84 16.32 -6.02
CA GLY A 228 -15.34 16.27 -7.38
C GLY A 228 -15.95 17.33 -8.30
N PRO A 229 -15.30 17.62 -9.44
CA PRO A 229 -15.75 18.66 -10.38
C PRO A 229 -17.19 18.45 -10.87
N LYS A 230 -17.61 17.19 -11.04
CA LYS A 230 -18.93 16.81 -11.50
C LYS A 230 -19.87 16.35 -10.39
N PHE A 231 -19.43 16.38 -9.12
CA PHE A 231 -20.28 15.96 -8.01
C PHE A 231 -21.56 16.81 -7.98
N SER A 232 -22.69 16.13 -8.09
CA SER A 232 -24.01 16.79 -8.08
C SER A 232 -24.54 16.94 -6.67
N ASN A 233 -25.16 18.08 -6.39
CA ASN A 233 -25.95 18.35 -5.18
C ASN A 233 -25.20 18.06 -3.86
N PRO A 234 -24.02 18.66 -3.61
CA PRO A 234 -23.27 18.47 -2.36
C PRO A 234 -24.07 18.88 -1.13
N GLU A 235 -25.08 19.75 -1.28
CA GLU A 235 -25.98 20.19 -0.22
C GLU A 235 -26.75 19.06 0.45
N TYR A 236 -26.93 17.90 -0.21
CA TYR A 236 -27.59 16.75 0.43
C TYR A 236 -26.66 15.98 1.37
N VAL A 237 -25.36 16.04 1.13
CA VAL A 237 -24.35 15.30 1.92
C VAL A 237 -23.73 16.18 3.01
N THR A 238 -23.61 17.46 2.76
CA THR A 238 -23.00 18.45 3.67
C THR A 238 -23.58 18.40 5.11
N PRO A 239 -24.91 18.32 5.34
CA PRO A 239 -25.46 18.25 6.69
C PRO A 239 -25.00 17.01 7.46
N LEU A 240 -24.91 15.85 6.79
CA LEU A 240 -24.42 14.61 7.39
C LEU A 240 -22.94 14.74 7.79
N LEU A 241 -22.10 15.28 6.91
CA LEU A 241 -20.69 15.46 7.20
C LEU A 241 -20.46 16.38 8.40
N HIS A 242 -21.16 17.50 8.49
CA HIS A 242 -21.08 18.39 9.64
C HIS A 242 -21.69 17.81 10.91
N PHE A 243 -22.67 16.91 10.79
CA PHE A 243 -23.20 16.18 11.95
C PHE A 243 -22.16 15.20 12.52
N LEU A 244 -21.40 14.53 11.65
CA LEU A 244 -20.33 13.60 12.05
C LEU A 244 -19.11 14.34 12.61
N ASP A 245 -18.69 15.42 11.97
CA ASP A 245 -17.63 16.32 12.44
C ASP A 245 -17.94 17.77 12.06
N LYS A 246 -18.32 18.57 13.07
CA LYS A 246 -18.64 19.99 12.88
C LYS A 246 -17.47 20.85 12.39
N ASN A 247 -16.23 20.36 12.55
CA ASN A 247 -15.02 21.10 12.18
C ASN A 247 -14.46 20.66 10.82
N ILE A 248 -15.10 19.70 10.14
CA ILE A 248 -14.63 19.23 8.84
C ILE A 248 -14.66 20.35 7.81
N GLU A 249 -13.56 20.52 7.11
CA GLU A 249 -13.48 21.48 6.01
C GLU A 249 -14.10 20.87 4.75
N LEU A 250 -15.06 21.56 4.13
CA LEU A 250 -15.71 21.14 2.91
C LEU A 250 -15.31 22.08 1.77
N LYS A 251 -14.82 21.48 0.68
CA LYS A 251 -14.43 22.23 -0.54
C LYS A 251 -15.03 21.59 -1.78
N ARG A 252 -15.03 22.37 -2.84
CA ARG A 252 -15.29 21.87 -4.20
C ARG A 252 -14.01 21.92 -5.01
N SER A 253 -13.78 20.90 -5.83
CA SER A 253 -12.65 20.87 -6.77
C SER A 253 -12.61 22.13 -7.63
N LYS A 254 -11.39 22.64 -7.84
CA LYS A 254 -11.14 23.77 -8.74
C LYS A 254 -10.81 23.31 -10.17
N ILE A 255 -10.69 22.01 -10.39
CA ILE A 255 -10.36 21.43 -11.69
C ILE A 255 -11.55 21.55 -12.63
N LYS A 256 -11.27 21.97 -13.84
CA LYS A 256 -12.24 21.97 -14.94
C LYS A 256 -12.18 20.62 -15.64
N PHE A 257 -13.10 19.75 -15.31
CA PHE A 257 -13.26 18.44 -15.93
C PHE A 257 -14.27 18.56 -17.08
N LYS A 258 -13.85 18.23 -18.30
CA LYS A 258 -14.72 18.30 -19.49
C LYS A 258 -15.37 16.95 -19.76
#